data_66ba63a30f1c8ad7e178ebd58353a607
#
_entry.id   66ba63a30f1c8ad7e178ebd58353a607
#
_cell.length_a   1.000
_cell.length_b   1.000
_cell.length_c   1.000
_cell.angle_alpha   90.00
_cell.angle_beta   90.00
_cell.angle_gamma   90.00
#
_symmetry.space_group_name_H-M   'P 1'
#
loop_
_entity.id
_entity.type
_entity.pdbx_description
1 polymer ?
#
loop_
_entity_poly.entity_id
_entity_poly.type
_entity_poly.pdbx_seq_one_letter_code
_entity_poly.pdbx_strand_id
1 'polypeptide(L)'
;MMKALKAGFGNAGGRTASMAGKGGSKGRRRWLKWIVLGPLLLAVLVQLYFFAMICWWTQFNPSSTSMMRQQLSSLRDKNPNAKLEQVWVPYGRISDNLKRAVIASEDANFTEHDGVDWEALEKAWERNNKRHKVTGGGSTITQQLAKNLFLSGSRNYLRKGQELVIAYMLETVMSKQRILEIYLNVVEFGRGVFGAEAAARHYYHSTAARLDPAQAARLAVMLPNPRYYDAHRQTNYLARRTSVIQRRMNASDLP
;
A
#
# COMPACT_ATOMS: atom_id res chain seq x y z
N MET A 1 71.18 -73.74 -7.03
CA MET A 1 70.48 -75.06 -6.99
C MET A 1 69.05 -74.81 -7.32
N MET A 2 68.68 -75.10 -8.51
CA MET A 2 67.58 -75.93 -8.99
C MET A 2 66.16 -75.27 -8.87
N LYS A 3 65.66 -75.02 -10.04
CA LYS A 3 64.55 -75.55 -10.85
C LYS A 3 63.24 -74.82 -10.56
N ALA A 4 62.70 -74.06 -11.49
CA ALA A 4 61.91 -74.35 -12.72
C ALA A 4 60.60 -75.09 -12.41
N LEU A 5 59.43 -74.41 -12.82
CA LEU A 5 58.43 -74.95 -13.76
C LEU A 5 57.23 -73.98 -13.75
N LYS A 6 57.00 -73.44 -14.80
CA LYS A 6 56.02 -73.40 -15.91
C LYS A 6 54.56 -73.79 -15.60
N ALA A 7 53.72 -73.02 -16.20
CA ALA A 7 52.40 -73.25 -16.77
C ALA A 7 51.24 -72.62 -15.91
N GLY A 8 50.25 -71.96 -16.41
CA GLY A 8 49.79 -71.69 -17.75
C GLY A 8 48.37 -71.20 -17.70
N PHE A 9 47.97 -70.41 -18.67
CA PHE A 9 46.62 -70.18 -19.18
C PHE A 9 45.44 -69.81 -18.25
N GLY A 10 44.83 -68.71 -18.54
CA GLY A 10 43.45 -68.40 -18.11
C GLY A 10 43.04 -67.00 -18.49
N ASN A 11 42.79 -66.73 -19.79
CA ASN A 11 42.20 -65.52 -20.29
C ASN A 11 40.69 -65.57 -20.03
N ALA A 12 40.14 -64.64 -19.20
CA ALA A 12 38.71 -64.47 -19.06
C ALA A 12 38.43 -62.97 -19.07
N GLY A 13 38.05 -62.46 -20.25
CA GLY A 13 37.59 -61.10 -20.46
C GLY A 13 36.24 -60.86 -19.77
N GLY A 14 36.30 -60.11 -18.68
CA GLY A 14 35.08 -59.54 -18.05
C GLY A 14 34.74 -58.23 -18.69
N ARG A 15 33.76 -58.19 -19.59
CA ARG A 15 33.11 -56.96 -20.07
C ARG A 15 32.35 -56.36 -18.93
N THR A 16 32.88 -55.32 -18.29
CA THR A 16 32.08 -54.43 -17.43
C THR A 16 31.23 -53.56 -18.32
N ALA A 17 29.97 -53.92 -18.43
CA ALA A 17 28.96 -53.12 -19.07
C ALA A 17 28.74 -51.83 -18.22
N SER A 18 29.21 -50.70 -18.74
CA SER A 18 28.89 -49.38 -18.21
C SER A 18 27.39 -49.09 -18.44
N MET A 19 26.60 -49.37 -17.43
CA MET A 19 25.21 -48.85 -17.37
C MET A 19 25.26 -47.38 -17.00
N ALA A 20 25.56 -46.52 -17.97
CA ALA A 20 25.34 -45.08 -17.84
C ALA A 20 23.83 -44.81 -17.86
N GLY A 21 23.27 -44.68 -16.66
CA GLY A 21 21.88 -44.36 -16.45
C GLY A 21 21.50 -42.96 -17.03
N LYS A 22 20.99 -42.92 -18.25
CA LYS A 22 20.39 -41.74 -18.88
C LYS A 22 18.98 -41.47 -18.32
N GLY A 23 18.79 -41.41 -17.00
CA GLY A 23 17.47 -41.23 -16.36
C GLY A 23 17.23 -39.87 -15.66
N GLY A 24 18.25 -38.99 -15.52
CA GLY A 24 18.18 -37.86 -14.58
C GLY A 24 17.71 -36.50 -15.14
N SER A 25 17.68 -36.30 -16.46
CA SER A 25 17.49 -34.91 -17.00
C SER A 25 16.05 -34.47 -17.16
N LYS A 26 15.13 -35.37 -17.44
CA LYS A 26 13.70 -35.03 -17.67
C LYS A 26 12.95 -34.65 -16.37
N GLY A 27 13.22 -35.31 -15.26
CA GLY A 27 12.65 -35.03 -13.95
C GLY A 27 13.10 -33.66 -13.41
N ARG A 28 14.40 -33.40 -13.52
CA ARG A 28 15.02 -32.13 -13.07
C ARG A 28 14.52 -30.91 -13.85
N ARG A 29 14.27 -31.03 -15.16
CA ARG A 29 13.68 -29.95 -15.96
C ARG A 29 12.19 -29.71 -15.66
N ARG A 30 11.43 -30.75 -15.31
CA ARG A 30 10.02 -30.58 -14.90
C ARG A 30 9.93 -29.89 -13.55
N TRP A 31 10.73 -30.26 -12.58
CA TRP A 31 10.82 -29.65 -11.26
C TRP A 31 11.21 -28.15 -11.32
N LEU A 32 12.23 -27.79 -12.16
CA LEU A 32 12.59 -26.38 -12.37
C LEU A 32 11.41 -25.52 -12.92
N LYS A 33 10.58 -26.09 -13.79
CA LYS A 33 9.41 -25.38 -14.31
C LYS A 33 8.43 -25.03 -13.18
N TRP A 34 8.21 -25.92 -12.23
CA TRP A 34 7.31 -25.69 -11.11
C TRP A 34 7.85 -24.65 -10.10
N ILE A 35 9.18 -24.52 -9.96
CA ILE A 35 9.81 -23.48 -9.14
C ILE A 35 9.52 -22.08 -9.71
N VAL A 36 9.39 -21.93 -11.02
CA VAL A 36 9.11 -20.64 -11.65
C VAL A 36 7.59 -20.44 -11.83
N LEU A 37 6.89 -21.46 -12.33
CA LEU A 37 5.46 -21.36 -12.62
C LEU A 37 4.59 -21.27 -11.35
N GLY A 38 5.00 -21.94 -10.27
CA GLY A 38 4.26 -21.89 -8.99
C GLY A 38 4.18 -20.47 -8.41
N PRO A 39 5.31 -19.80 -8.17
CA PRO A 39 5.31 -18.41 -7.70
C PRO A 39 4.62 -17.44 -8.67
N LEU A 40 4.77 -17.65 -9.99
CA LEU A 40 4.08 -16.82 -10.98
C LEU A 40 2.56 -16.99 -10.90
N LEU A 41 2.09 -18.21 -10.82
CA LEU A 41 0.65 -18.50 -10.65
C LEU A 41 0.12 -17.90 -9.35
N LEU A 42 0.87 -18.04 -8.25
CA LEU A 42 0.50 -17.43 -6.97
C LEU A 42 0.41 -15.90 -7.09
N ALA A 43 1.38 -15.27 -7.76
CA ALA A 43 1.35 -13.83 -7.99
C ALA A 43 0.10 -13.41 -8.78
N VAL A 44 -0.24 -14.15 -9.83
CA VAL A 44 -1.47 -13.89 -10.62
C VAL A 44 -2.72 -14.06 -9.76
N LEU A 45 -2.82 -15.12 -8.96
CA LEU A 45 -3.97 -15.34 -8.08
C LEU A 45 -4.11 -14.24 -7.03
N VAL A 46 -3.01 -13.73 -6.49
CA VAL A 46 -3.01 -12.57 -5.57
C VAL A 46 -3.54 -11.31 -6.27
N GLN A 47 -3.13 -11.05 -7.52
CA GLN A 47 -3.63 -9.90 -8.27
C GLN A 47 -5.14 -10.05 -8.58
N LEU A 48 -5.58 -11.24 -8.97
CA LEU A 48 -7.00 -11.52 -9.19
C LEU A 48 -7.84 -11.35 -7.91
N TYR A 49 -7.31 -11.77 -6.77
CA TYR A 49 -7.93 -11.52 -5.47
C TYR A 49 -8.08 -10.03 -5.18
N PHE A 50 -7.02 -9.23 -5.36
CA PHE A 50 -7.10 -7.77 -5.16
C PHE A 50 -8.11 -7.13 -6.11
N PHE A 51 -8.08 -7.51 -7.38
CA PHE A 51 -9.02 -7.00 -8.37
C PHE A 51 -10.48 -7.34 -8.02
N ALA A 52 -10.76 -8.58 -7.63
CA ALA A 52 -12.10 -9.00 -7.20
C ALA A 52 -12.59 -8.21 -5.97
N MET A 53 -11.70 -7.98 -4.98
CA MET A 53 -12.02 -7.16 -3.81
C MET A 53 -12.29 -5.70 -4.18
N ILE A 54 -11.51 -5.14 -5.11
CA ILE A 54 -11.72 -3.78 -5.62
C ILE A 54 -13.07 -3.68 -6.33
N CYS A 55 -13.41 -4.63 -7.21
CA CYS A 55 -14.73 -4.70 -7.86
C CYS A 55 -15.86 -4.79 -6.82
N TRP A 56 -15.69 -5.59 -5.77
CA TRP A 56 -16.67 -5.68 -4.69
C TRP A 56 -16.86 -4.33 -3.99
N TRP A 57 -15.79 -3.60 -3.73
CA TRP A 57 -15.83 -2.30 -3.05
C TRP A 57 -16.30 -1.13 -3.94
N THR A 58 -16.59 -1.34 -5.21
CA THR A 58 -17.34 -0.34 -6.00
C THR A 58 -18.73 -0.13 -5.43
N GLN A 59 -19.36 -1.19 -4.89
CA GLN A 59 -20.74 -1.19 -4.37
C GLN A 59 -20.80 -1.28 -2.84
N PHE A 60 -19.87 -2.01 -2.23
CA PHE A 60 -19.85 -2.27 -0.79
C PHE A 60 -18.71 -1.52 -0.11
N ASN A 61 -18.87 -1.26 1.18
CA ASN A 61 -17.85 -0.54 1.94
C ASN A 61 -16.85 -1.51 2.57
N PRO A 62 -15.53 -1.23 2.53
CA PRO A 62 -14.56 -2.02 3.28
C PRO A 62 -14.82 -1.90 4.79
N SER A 63 -15.06 -3.03 5.45
CA SER A 63 -15.28 -3.09 6.90
C SER A 63 -13.96 -2.97 7.70
N SER A 64 -12.84 -3.32 7.09
CA SER A 64 -11.50 -3.24 7.70
C SER A 64 -10.42 -3.21 6.63
N THR A 65 -9.36 -2.49 6.87
CA THR A 65 -8.20 -2.40 5.97
C THR A 65 -6.97 -3.07 6.56
N SER A 66 -5.94 -3.28 5.74
CA SER A 66 -4.66 -3.82 6.21
C SER A 66 -4.02 -2.91 7.26
N MET A 67 -4.07 -1.57 7.05
CA MET A 67 -3.54 -0.60 8.02
C MET A 67 -4.33 -0.61 9.32
N MET A 68 -5.66 -0.72 9.29
CA MET A 68 -6.50 -0.83 10.49
C MET A 68 -6.14 -2.07 11.30
N ARG A 69 -6.00 -3.23 10.64
CA ARG A 69 -5.61 -4.48 11.32
C ARG A 69 -4.23 -4.40 11.97
N GLN A 70 -3.25 -3.84 11.27
CA GLN A 70 -1.90 -3.64 11.82
C GLN A 70 -1.91 -2.69 13.02
N GLN A 71 -2.67 -1.59 12.93
CA GLN A 71 -2.78 -0.64 14.03
C GLN A 71 -3.49 -1.25 15.23
N LEU A 72 -4.57 -2.00 15.00
CA LEU A 72 -5.29 -2.68 16.08
C LEU A 72 -4.40 -3.70 16.80
N SER A 73 -3.62 -4.50 16.05
CA SER A 73 -2.65 -5.42 16.63
C SER A 73 -1.66 -4.67 17.53
N SER A 74 -1.03 -3.62 16.99
CA SER A 74 -0.06 -2.81 17.76
C SER A 74 -0.65 -2.11 19.00
N LEU A 75 -1.93 -1.76 18.98
CA LEU A 75 -2.63 -1.22 20.14
C LEU A 75 -2.91 -2.31 21.18
N ARG A 76 -3.30 -3.50 20.74
CA ARG A 76 -3.61 -4.65 21.61
C ARG A 76 -2.39 -5.26 22.25
N ASP A 77 -1.22 -5.12 21.68
CA ASP A 77 0.05 -5.49 22.33
C ASP A 77 0.27 -4.71 23.65
N LYS A 78 -0.30 -3.50 23.74
CA LYS A 78 -0.21 -2.64 24.94
C LYS A 78 -1.46 -2.67 25.80
N ASN A 79 -2.62 -2.82 25.20
CA ASN A 79 -3.92 -2.90 25.85
C ASN A 79 -4.81 -3.90 25.11
N PRO A 80 -5.00 -5.13 25.62
CA PRO A 80 -5.78 -6.17 24.95
C PRO A 80 -7.22 -5.77 24.59
N ASN A 81 -7.79 -4.81 25.31
CA ASN A 81 -9.16 -4.30 25.08
C ASN A 81 -9.22 -3.13 24.11
N ALA A 82 -8.09 -2.75 23.49
CA ALA A 82 -8.05 -1.63 22.55
C ALA A 82 -8.98 -1.87 21.35
N LYS A 83 -9.64 -0.80 20.94
CA LYS A 83 -10.54 -0.74 19.78
C LYS A 83 -10.11 0.42 18.89
N LEU A 84 -10.47 0.34 17.60
CA LEU A 84 -10.33 1.46 16.69
C LEU A 84 -11.61 2.30 16.71
N GLU A 85 -11.44 3.60 16.53
CA GLU A 85 -12.54 4.53 16.27
C GLU A 85 -12.70 4.65 14.75
N GLN A 86 -13.84 4.20 14.23
CA GLN A 86 -14.19 4.36 12.83
C GLN A 86 -15.71 4.37 12.69
N VAL A 87 -16.21 5.36 11.95
CA VAL A 87 -17.62 5.46 11.55
C VAL A 87 -17.66 5.80 10.07
N TRP A 88 -18.28 4.93 9.26
CA TRP A 88 -18.46 5.19 7.83
C TRP A 88 -19.51 6.26 7.60
N VAL A 89 -19.21 7.20 6.69
CA VAL A 89 -20.17 8.19 6.19
C VAL A 89 -20.09 8.26 4.66
N PRO A 90 -21.24 8.35 3.96
CA PRO A 90 -21.26 8.47 2.50
C PRO A 90 -20.64 9.79 2.05
N TYR A 91 -20.15 9.84 0.82
CA TYR A 91 -19.46 10.98 0.22
C TYR A 91 -20.18 12.32 0.43
N GLY A 92 -21.51 12.36 0.18
CA GLY A 92 -22.32 13.57 0.34
C GLY A 92 -22.49 14.05 1.79
N ARG A 93 -22.10 13.24 2.78
CA ARG A 93 -22.11 13.59 4.20
C ARG A 93 -20.71 13.92 4.75
N ILE A 94 -19.72 14.07 3.90
CA ILE A 94 -18.40 14.62 4.23
C ILE A 94 -18.37 16.06 3.73
N SER A 95 -17.94 16.98 4.59
CA SER A 95 -17.80 18.41 4.24
C SER A 95 -16.93 18.58 2.99
N ASP A 96 -17.38 19.42 2.06
CA ASP A 96 -16.59 19.82 0.88
C ASP A 96 -15.29 20.49 1.28
N ASN A 97 -15.28 21.18 2.42
CA ASN A 97 -14.04 21.73 2.99
C ASN A 97 -13.00 20.64 3.24
N LEU A 98 -13.38 19.48 3.82
CA LEU A 98 -12.45 18.40 4.09
C LEU A 98 -11.97 17.73 2.79
N LYS A 99 -12.88 17.47 1.85
CA LYS A 99 -12.54 16.90 0.54
C LYS A 99 -11.50 17.78 -0.19
N ARG A 100 -11.80 19.08 -0.33
CA ARG A 100 -10.89 20.06 -0.95
C ARG A 100 -9.57 20.22 -0.22
N ALA A 101 -9.60 20.26 1.11
CA ALA A 101 -8.39 20.38 1.92
C ALA A 101 -7.45 19.14 1.76
N VAL A 102 -8.03 17.94 1.70
CA VAL A 102 -7.27 16.70 1.50
C VAL A 102 -6.67 16.65 0.09
N ILE A 103 -7.45 16.98 -0.95
CA ILE A 103 -6.93 17.09 -2.33
C ILE A 103 -5.81 18.14 -2.39
N ALA A 104 -6.01 19.34 -1.89
CA ALA A 104 -4.99 20.40 -1.88
C ALA A 104 -3.71 20.04 -1.12
N SER A 105 -3.82 19.19 -0.08
CA SER A 105 -2.68 18.81 0.75
C SER A 105 -1.90 17.63 0.21
N GLU A 106 -2.60 16.60 -0.28
CA GLU A 106 -2.06 15.28 -0.60
C GLU A 106 -1.88 15.05 -2.10
N ASP A 107 -2.76 15.65 -2.94
CA ASP A 107 -2.84 15.30 -4.36
C ASP A 107 -3.58 16.39 -5.14
N ALA A 108 -2.91 17.51 -5.40
CA ALA A 108 -3.56 18.71 -5.96
C ALA A 108 -4.21 18.48 -7.35
N ASN A 109 -3.68 17.51 -8.12
CA ASN A 109 -4.17 17.15 -9.46
C ASN A 109 -5.01 15.87 -9.43
N PHE A 110 -5.64 15.52 -8.31
CA PHE A 110 -6.33 14.24 -8.10
C PHE A 110 -7.33 13.89 -9.20
N THR A 111 -8.03 14.88 -9.75
CA THR A 111 -9.04 14.70 -10.81
C THR A 111 -8.44 14.58 -12.22
N GLU A 112 -7.14 14.86 -12.39
CA GLU A 112 -6.50 15.00 -13.71
C GLU A 112 -5.63 13.81 -14.11
N HIS A 113 -5.33 12.87 -13.18
CA HIS A 113 -4.45 11.74 -13.45
C HIS A 113 -5.12 10.39 -13.12
N ASP A 114 -4.63 9.30 -13.72
CA ASP A 114 -5.11 7.93 -13.53
C ASP A 114 -4.27 7.18 -12.48
N GLY A 115 -4.32 7.65 -11.24
CA GLY A 115 -3.71 7.00 -10.06
C GLY A 115 -2.25 7.35 -9.82
N VAL A 116 -1.52 7.88 -10.79
CA VAL A 116 -0.13 8.34 -10.65
C VAL A 116 0.03 9.72 -11.27
N ASP A 117 0.39 10.70 -10.46
CA ASP A 117 0.81 12.02 -10.95
C ASP A 117 2.32 11.97 -11.26
N TRP A 118 2.64 11.70 -12.53
CA TRP A 118 4.02 11.59 -13.00
C TRP A 118 4.78 12.89 -12.89
N GLU A 119 4.11 14.02 -13.14
CA GLU A 119 4.73 15.35 -13.07
C GLU A 119 5.06 15.72 -11.61
N ALA A 120 4.14 15.47 -10.68
CA ALA A 120 4.40 15.68 -9.26
C ALA A 120 5.50 14.75 -8.73
N LEU A 121 5.57 13.51 -9.23
CA LEU A 121 6.61 12.54 -8.89
C LEU A 121 7.99 13.02 -9.35
N GLU A 122 8.11 13.49 -10.59
CA GLU A 122 9.35 14.05 -11.15
C GLU A 122 9.80 15.29 -10.36
N LYS A 123 8.90 16.23 -10.13
CA LYS A 123 9.18 17.42 -9.31
C LYS A 123 9.60 17.05 -7.88
N ALA A 124 9.00 16.00 -7.29
CA ALA A 124 9.38 15.52 -5.97
C ALA A 124 10.78 14.90 -5.98
N TRP A 125 11.11 14.11 -7.01
CA TRP A 125 12.42 13.50 -7.19
C TRP A 125 13.53 14.55 -7.35
N GLU A 126 13.32 15.56 -8.20
CA GLU A 126 14.26 16.68 -8.36
C GLU A 126 14.50 17.44 -7.06
N ARG A 127 13.43 17.77 -6.32
CA ARG A 127 13.54 18.46 -5.02
C ARG A 127 14.32 17.64 -4.00
N ASN A 128 14.08 16.35 -3.93
CA ASN A 128 14.75 15.44 -3.02
C ASN A 128 16.24 15.31 -3.37
N ASN A 129 16.56 15.23 -4.66
CA ASN A 129 17.94 15.15 -5.15
C ASN A 129 18.73 16.44 -4.85
N LYS A 130 18.14 17.61 -5.11
CA LYS A 130 18.75 18.92 -4.80
C LYS A 130 18.99 19.14 -3.30
N ARG A 131 18.17 18.54 -2.43
CA ARG A 131 18.24 18.72 -0.97
C ARG A 131 18.97 17.61 -0.24
N HIS A 132 19.41 16.56 -0.92
CA HIS A 132 19.97 15.33 -0.33
C HIS A 132 19.11 14.75 0.82
N LYS A 133 17.81 15.02 0.82
CA LYS A 133 16.83 14.57 1.82
C LYS A 133 15.51 14.26 1.14
N VAL A 134 14.88 13.15 1.55
CA VAL A 134 13.49 12.86 1.16
C VAL A 134 12.57 13.81 1.93
N THR A 135 12.21 14.93 1.32
CA THR A 135 11.44 16.01 1.96
C THR A 135 9.98 16.05 1.59
N GLY A 136 9.54 15.23 0.66
CA GLY A 136 8.15 15.16 0.24
C GLY A 136 7.86 13.94 -0.60
N GLY A 137 6.65 13.42 -0.49
CA GLY A 137 6.17 12.30 -1.27
C GLY A 137 5.48 12.80 -2.55
N GLY A 138 5.72 12.13 -3.66
CA GLY A 138 4.91 12.23 -4.88
C GLY A 138 3.87 11.10 -4.94
N SER A 139 3.32 10.67 -3.80
CA SER A 139 2.29 9.62 -3.78
C SER A 139 0.90 10.25 -3.81
N THR A 140 0.06 9.78 -4.71
CA THR A 140 -1.32 10.21 -4.90
C THR A 140 -2.26 9.65 -3.82
N ILE A 141 -3.47 10.20 -3.72
CA ILE A 141 -4.55 9.68 -2.87
C ILE A 141 -4.84 8.23 -3.22
N THR A 142 -4.90 7.87 -4.50
CA THR A 142 -5.16 6.50 -4.96
C THR A 142 -4.04 5.53 -4.54
N GLN A 143 -2.78 5.92 -4.63
CA GLN A 143 -1.65 5.12 -4.13
C GLN A 143 -1.70 4.95 -2.61
N GLN A 144 -2.05 5.99 -1.87
CA GLN A 144 -2.23 5.91 -0.42
C GLN A 144 -3.39 5.00 -0.06
N LEU A 145 -4.51 5.04 -0.81
CA LEU A 145 -5.64 4.14 -0.64
C LEU A 145 -5.23 2.69 -0.89
N ALA A 146 -4.54 2.40 -1.99
CA ALA A 146 -4.02 1.08 -2.31
C ALA A 146 -3.20 0.49 -1.17
N LYS A 147 -2.27 1.30 -0.63
CA LYS A 147 -1.48 0.93 0.54
C LYS A 147 -2.35 0.63 1.77
N ASN A 148 -3.30 1.50 2.09
CA ASN A 148 -4.13 1.36 3.29
C ASN A 148 -5.01 0.11 3.23
N LEU A 149 -5.59 -0.18 2.06
CA LEU A 149 -6.49 -1.32 1.88
C LEU A 149 -5.78 -2.68 1.99
N PHE A 150 -4.64 -2.83 1.31
CA PHE A 150 -4.06 -4.15 1.04
C PHE A 150 -2.66 -4.38 1.59
N LEU A 151 -1.85 -3.32 1.78
CA LEU A 151 -0.42 -3.47 1.98
C LEU A 151 0.01 -3.21 3.43
N SER A 152 1.22 -3.66 3.76
CA SER A 152 1.83 -3.40 5.05
C SER A 152 2.53 -2.04 5.11
N GLY A 153 2.86 -1.59 6.34
CA GLY A 153 3.65 -0.39 6.58
C GLY A 153 5.14 -0.51 6.21
N SER A 154 5.61 -1.68 5.75
CA SER A 154 7.00 -1.88 5.34
C SER A 154 7.40 -0.98 4.18
N ARG A 155 8.67 -0.55 4.15
CA ARG A 155 9.20 0.31 3.09
C ARG A 155 10.18 -0.50 2.23
N ASN A 156 9.70 -1.05 1.11
CA ASN A 156 10.54 -1.71 0.11
C ASN A 156 10.00 -1.46 -1.31
N TYR A 157 10.86 -1.67 -2.31
CA TYR A 157 10.52 -1.39 -3.72
C TYR A 157 9.44 -2.33 -4.27
N LEU A 158 9.43 -3.61 -3.85
CA LEU A 158 8.39 -4.56 -4.27
C LEU A 158 7.01 -4.13 -3.81
N ARG A 159 6.90 -3.71 -2.55
CA ARG A 159 5.64 -3.14 -2.03
C ARG A 159 5.24 -1.88 -2.79
N LYS A 160 6.20 -1.00 -3.15
CA LYS A 160 5.88 0.21 -3.94
C LYS A 160 5.40 -0.14 -5.34
N GLY A 161 6.01 -1.14 -6.00
CA GLY A 161 5.51 -1.66 -7.28
C GLY A 161 4.10 -2.23 -7.15
N GLN A 162 3.83 -3.01 -6.10
CA GLN A 162 2.49 -3.54 -5.83
C GLN A 162 1.46 -2.44 -5.58
N GLU A 163 1.84 -1.37 -4.88
CA GLU A 163 1.00 -0.18 -4.64
C GLU A 163 0.58 0.48 -5.96
N LEU A 164 1.51 0.60 -6.92
CA LEU A 164 1.20 1.14 -8.24
C LEU A 164 0.21 0.26 -9.02
N VAL A 165 0.42 -1.06 -9.03
CA VAL A 165 -0.49 -2.00 -9.71
C VAL A 165 -1.91 -1.90 -9.12
N ILE A 166 -2.04 -1.87 -7.81
CA ILE A 166 -3.34 -1.74 -7.14
C ILE A 166 -3.96 -0.36 -7.41
N ALA A 167 -3.17 0.72 -7.45
CA ALA A 167 -3.67 2.04 -7.76
C ALA A 167 -4.29 2.09 -9.17
N TYR A 168 -3.63 1.51 -10.19
CA TYR A 168 -4.22 1.37 -11.52
C TYR A 168 -5.50 0.52 -11.53
N MET A 169 -5.55 -0.57 -10.76
CA MET A 169 -6.77 -1.38 -10.62
C MET A 169 -7.93 -0.56 -10.04
N LEU A 170 -7.67 0.26 -9.01
CA LEU A 170 -8.66 1.15 -8.40
C LEU A 170 -9.21 2.14 -9.42
N GLU A 171 -8.35 2.83 -10.16
CA GLU A 171 -8.75 3.83 -11.16
C GLU A 171 -9.52 3.21 -12.36
N THR A 172 -9.20 1.95 -12.70
CA THR A 172 -9.86 1.26 -13.82
C THR A 172 -11.33 0.97 -13.54
N VAL A 173 -11.71 0.73 -12.28
CA VAL A 173 -13.06 0.26 -11.93
C VAL A 173 -13.85 1.20 -11.02
N MET A 174 -13.21 2.17 -10.39
CA MET A 174 -13.87 3.12 -9.48
C MET A 174 -13.83 4.54 -10.04
N SER A 175 -14.90 5.29 -9.80
CA SER A 175 -14.86 6.75 -10.02
C SER A 175 -13.95 7.43 -9.00
N LYS A 176 -13.40 8.58 -9.36
CA LYS A 176 -12.63 9.44 -8.44
C LYS A 176 -13.39 9.75 -7.16
N GLN A 177 -14.69 10.00 -7.28
CA GLN A 177 -15.58 10.22 -6.13
C GLN A 177 -15.58 9.01 -5.19
N ARG A 178 -15.68 7.78 -5.72
CA ARG A 178 -15.66 6.55 -4.90
C ARG A 178 -14.31 6.31 -4.25
N ILE A 179 -13.21 6.55 -4.97
CA ILE A 179 -11.85 6.46 -4.45
C ILE A 179 -11.69 7.43 -3.26
N LEU A 180 -12.10 8.70 -3.43
CA LEU A 180 -11.99 9.70 -2.36
C LEU A 180 -12.92 9.38 -1.18
N GLU A 181 -14.14 8.87 -1.43
CA GLU A 181 -15.04 8.43 -0.38
C GLU A 181 -14.42 7.33 0.48
N ILE A 182 -13.90 6.27 -0.16
CA ILE A 182 -13.27 5.19 0.59
C ILE A 182 -12.05 5.71 1.34
N TYR A 183 -11.18 6.50 0.68
CA TYR A 183 -10.00 7.08 1.30
C TYR A 183 -10.33 7.84 2.58
N LEU A 184 -11.27 8.78 2.51
CA LEU A 184 -11.70 9.60 3.65
C LEU A 184 -12.35 8.81 4.78
N ASN A 185 -12.82 7.59 4.51
CA ASN A 185 -13.39 6.72 5.53
C ASN A 185 -12.38 5.73 6.14
N VAL A 186 -11.22 5.50 5.49
CA VAL A 186 -10.26 4.48 5.94
C VAL A 186 -8.88 5.01 6.28
N VAL A 187 -8.56 6.27 5.96
CA VAL A 187 -7.27 6.86 6.30
C VAL A 187 -7.17 7.14 7.81
N GLU A 188 -5.99 6.95 8.37
CA GLU A 188 -5.70 7.24 9.78
C GLU A 188 -5.50 8.74 9.98
N PHE A 189 -6.23 9.35 10.91
CA PHE A 189 -6.09 10.75 11.33
C PHE A 189 -5.40 10.91 12.68
N GLY A 190 -5.33 9.83 13.48
CA GLY A 190 -4.70 9.81 14.79
C GLY A 190 -4.49 8.37 15.26
N ARG A 191 -3.91 8.17 16.42
CA ARG A 191 -3.65 6.83 16.96
C ARG A 191 -4.96 6.05 17.15
N GLY A 192 -5.26 5.14 16.23
CA GLY A 192 -6.48 4.32 16.26
C GLY A 192 -7.74 5.05 15.79
N VAL A 193 -7.62 6.29 15.28
CA VAL A 193 -8.70 7.09 14.74
C VAL A 193 -8.69 7.01 13.23
N PHE A 194 -9.68 6.37 12.64
CA PHE A 194 -9.79 6.13 11.21
C PHE A 194 -11.05 6.76 10.62
N GLY A 195 -10.87 7.48 9.53
CA GLY A 195 -11.93 8.12 8.77
C GLY A 195 -12.36 9.49 9.31
N ALA A 196 -12.99 10.24 8.41
CA ALA A 196 -13.37 11.64 8.60
C ALA A 196 -14.34 11.86 9.77
N GLU A 197 -15.31 10.97 9.94
CA GLU A 197 -16.32 11.11 11.00
C GLU A 197 -15.70 10.87 12.39
N ALA A 198 -14.88 9.82 12.52
CA ALA A 198 -14.17 9.57 13.78
C ALA A 198 -13.20 10.72 14.09
N ALA A 199 -12.49 11.23 13.09
CA ALA A 199 -11.60 12.40 13.26
C ALA A 199 -12.36 13.67 13.69
N ALA A 200 -13.51 13.96 13.08
CA ALA A 200 -14.32 15.11 13.46
C ALA A 200 -14.81 15.03 14.91
N ARG A 201 -15.22 13.84 15.36
CA ARG A 201 -15.62 13.60 16.76
C ARG A 201 -14.44 13.71 17.72
N HIS A 202 -13.33 13.09 17.38
CA HIS A 202 -12.13 13.00 18.24
C HIS A 202 -11.48 14.39 18.47
N TYR A 203 -11.39 15.21 17.41
CA TYR A 203 -10.67 16.50 17.50
C TYR A 203 -11.56 17.68 17.78
N TYR A 204 -12.84 17.64 17.38
CA TYR A 204 -13.72 18.83 17.38
C TYR A 204 -15.10 18.59 18.00
N HIS A 205 -15.40 17.39 18.51
CA HIS A 205 -16.73 17.04 19.02
C HIS A 205 -17.85 17.38 18.02
N SER A 206 -17.56 17.21 16.71
CA SER A 206 -18.41 17.57 15.58
C SER A 206 -18.64 16.36 14.69
N THR A 207 -19.23 16.56 13.51
CA THR A 207 -19.41 15.54 12.48
C THR A 207 -18.60 15.89 11.24
N ALA A 208 -18.28 14.90 10.40
CA ALA A 208 -17.58 15.11 9.14
C ALA A 208 -18.27 16.12 8.22
N ALA A 209 -19.61 16.19 8.28
CA ALA A 209 -20.41 17.11 7.48
C ALA A 209 -20.28 18.58 7.92
N ARG A 210 -19.93 18.83 9.18
CA ARG A 210 -19.90 20.19 9.76
C ARG A 210 -18.49 20.75 9.98
N LEU A 211 -17.47 20.10 9.43
CA LEU A 211 -16.10 20.62 9.50
C LEU A 211 -16.00 21.95 8.75
N ASP A 212 -15.58 22.99 9.47
CA ASP A 212 -15.28 24.29 8.88
C ASP A 212 -13.94 24.27 8.09
N PRO A 213 -13.62 25.31 7.30
CA PRO A 213 -12.39 25.35 6.51
C PRO A 213 -11.11 25.20 7.32
N ALA A 214 -11.03 25.75 8.53
CA ALA A 214 -9.83 25.67 9.37
C ALA A 214 -9.65 24.27 9.96
N GLN A 215 -10.72 23.67 10.45
CA GLN A 215 -10.76 22.30 10.96
C GLN A 215 -10.40 21.30 9.86
N ALA A 216 -10.99 21.44 8.69
CA ALA A 216 -10.75 20.61 7.52
C ALA A 216 -9.28 20.68 7.06
N ALA A 217 -8.74 21.88 6.89
CA ALA A 217 -7.35 22.09 6.51
C ALA A 217 -6.39 21.50 7.55
N ARG A 218 -6.72 21.63 8.83
CA ARG A 218 -5.88 21.06 9.89
C ARG A 218 -5.85 19.54 9.85
N LEU A 219 -6.98 18.86 9.69
CA LEU A 219 -7.05 17.42 9.54
C LEU A 219 -6.24 16.95 8.33
N ALA A 220 -6.36 17.63 7.19
CA ALA A 220 -5.60 17.30 5.98
C ALA A 220 -4.07 17.39 6.21
N VAL A 221 -3.61 18.43 6.92
CA VAL A 221 -2.17 18.60 7.22
C VAL A 221 -1.62 17.54 8.18
N MET A 222 -2.48 16.87 8.96
CA MET A 222 -2.06 15.80 9.87
C MET A 222 -1.81 14.46 9.16
N LEU A 223 -2.38 14.22 7.98
CA LEU A 223 -2.34 12.95 7.26
C LEU A 223 -0.93 12.36 7.02
N PRO A 224 0.10 13.14 6.72
CA PRO A 224 1.44 12.57 6.51
C PRO A 224 2.06 11.91 7.76
N ASN A 225 1.67 12.35 8.95
CA ASN A 225 2.14 11.78 10.22
C ASN A 225 1.09 11.88 11.33
N PRO A 226 -0.06 11.19 11.18
CA PRO A 226 -1.24 11.41 12.00
C PRO A 226 -1.00 11.12 13.49
N ARG A 227 -0.26 10.05 13.80
CA ARG A 227 0.04 9.67 15.19
C ARG A 227 0.94 10.67 15.91
N TYR A 228 1.87 11.28 15.17
CA TYR A 228 2.72 12.34 15.72
C TYR A 228 1.89 13.58 16.04
N TYR A 229 1.07 14.04 15.09
CA TYR A 229 0.25 15.24 15.27
C TYR A 229 -0.90 15.03 16.24
N ASP A 230 -1.38 13.82 16.43
CA ASP A 230 -2.33 13.51 17.49
C ASP A 230 -1.75 13.76 18.89
N ALA A 231 -0.48 13.40 19.10
CA ALA A 231 0.24 13.68 20.34
C ALA A 231 0.76 15.13 20.44
N HIS A 232 0.99 15.81 19.30
CA HIS A 232 1.60 17.14 19.23
C HIS A 232 0.71 18.12 18.47
N ARG A 233 -0.47 18.41 19.02
CA ARG A 233 -1.52 19.19 18.36
C ARG A 233 -1.20 20.68 18.16
N GLN A 234 -0.20 21.23 18.84
CA GLN A 234 0.09 22.67 18.85
C GLN A 234 1.51 22.99 18.34
N THR A 235 1.89 22.44 17.18
CA THR A 235 3.18 22.77 16.56
C THR A 235 3.06 23.98 15.63
N ASN A 236 4.10 24.82 15.60
CA ASN A 236 4.19 25.94 14.66
C ASN A 236 4.10 25.50 13.19
N TYR A 237 4.60 24.30 12.88
CA TYR A 237 4.50 23.72 11.54
C TYR A 237 3.02 23.47 11.18
N LEU A 238 2.29 22.80 12.08
CA LEU A 238 0.89 22.49 11.87
C LEU A 238 0.04 23.76 11.65
N ALA A 239 0.26 24.79 12.48
CA ALA A 239 -0.43 26.06 12.35
C ALA A 239 -0.18 26.75 11.00
N ARG A 240 1.11 26.89 10.63
CA ARG A 240 1.50 27.51 9.34
C ARG A 240 1.00 26.74 8.14
N ARG A 241 1.13 25.41 8.15
CA ARG A 241 0.73 24.58 7.03
C ARG A 241 -0.80 24.57 6.87
N THR A 242 -1.56 24.53 7.97
CA THR A 242 -3.02 24.67 7.97
C THR A 242 -3.45 25.94 7.26
N SER A 243 -2.88 27.10 7.58
CA SER A 243 -3.19 28.37 6.91
C SER A 243 -2.86 28.34 5.42
N VAL A 244 -1.80 27.64 4.99
CA VAL A 244 -1.48 27.48 3.58
C VAL A 244 -2.55 26.63 2.86
N ILE A 245 -2.93 25.48 3.43
CA ILE A 245 -3.93 24.60 2.83
C ILE A 245 -5.29 25.30 2.79
N GLN A 246 -5.69 25.98 3.87
CA GLN A 246 -6.94 26.72 3.93
C GLN A 246 -7.08 27.77 2.80
N ARG A 247 -6.00 28.45 2.42
CA ARG A 247 -6.01 29.39 1.29
C ARG A 247 -6.06 28.72 -0.08
N ARG A 248 -5.51 27.49 -0.20
CA ARG A 248 -5.39 26.79 -1.49
C ARG A 248 -6.56 25.87 -1.79
N MET A 249 -7.23 25.33 -0.77
CA MET A 249 -8.22 24.27 -0.94
C MET A 249 -9.43 24.68 -1.80
N ASN A 250 -9.77 25.97 -1.87
CA ASN A 250 -10.89 26.44 -2.70
C ASN A 250 -10.62 26.30 -4.21
N ALA A 251 -9.36 26.21 -4.60
CA ALA A 251 -8.96 25.98 -5.99
C ALA A 251 -8.91 24.49 -6.37
N SER A 252 -9.16 23.57 -5.42
CA SER A 252 -9.20 22.14 -5.71
C SER A 252 -10.57 21.74 -6.26
N ASP A 253 -10.56 21.03 -7.38
CA ASP A 253 -11.76 20.45 -7.96
C ASP A 253 -12.19 19.19 -7.21
N LEU A 254 -13.51 19.02 -7.06
CA LEU A 254 -14.10 17.82 -6.48
C LEU A 254 -14.59 16.89 -7.59
N PRO A 255 -14.35 15.57 -7.45
CA PRO A 255 -14.86 14.59 -8.40
C PRO A 255 -16.35 14.34 -8.26
#